data_5c73a71203078698da46e99bc4bfc247
#
_entry.id   5c73a71203078698da46e99bc4bfc247
#
_cell.length_a   1.000
_cell.length_b   1.000
_cell.length_c   1.000
_cell.angle_alpha   90.00
_cell.angle_beta   90.00
_cell.angle_gamma   90.00
#
_symmetry.space_group_name_H-M   'P 1'
#
loop_
_entity.id
_entity.type
_entity.pdbx_description
1 polymer ?
#
loop_
_entity_poly.entity_id
_entity_poly.type
_entity_poly.pdbx_seq_one_letter_code
_entity_poly.pdbx_strand_id
1 'polypeptide(L)'
;MAGWVHKIAIAAVVAFGFGGAAHAADWTSTVTRLIAAQHSYPRSAQIRGDQGTAKVRISVDAGGKITGVELVKPTGSQILDREAVRIPQKIGTVPPPPGGPTQLVIPIAWKLT
;
A
#
# COMPACT_ATOMS: atom_id res chain seq x y z
N MET A 1 3.33 -16.96 21.15
CA MET A 1 3.72 -17.02 20.74
C MET A 1 3.77 -17.10 20.17
N ALA A 2 3.52 -16.67 20.31
CA ALA A 2 3.88 -16.61 19.72
C ALA A 2 3.86 -16.45 19.12
N GLY A 3 3.63 -16.06 19.32
CA GLY A 3 4.04 -15.88 18.77
C GLY A 3 4.01 -15.63 18.09
N TRP A 4 3.78 -15.16 18.33
CA TRP A 4 4.27 -15.01 17.61
C TRP A 4 4.53 -15.05 16.96
N VAL A 5 4.27 -14.73 17.26
CA VAL A 5 5.10 -14.89 16.62
C VAL A 5 5.27 -14.98 15.86
N HIS A 6 4.89 -14.51 16.13
CA HIS A 6 5.59 -14.71 15.38
C HIS A 6 6.00 -14.77 14.69
N LYS A 7 5.58 -14.54 15.00
CA LYS A 7 6.40 -14.69 14.39
C LYS A 7 6.98 -14.97 13.65
N ILE A 8 6.79 -14.64 13.93
CA ILE A 8 7.76 -14.90 13.21
C ILE A 8 8.20 -15.28 12.52
N ALA A 9 8.09 -15.13 12.73
CA ALA A 9 8.90 -15.45 11.97
C ALA A 9 9.22 -15.69 11.29
N ILE A 10 9.21 -15.36 11.41
CA ILE A 10 9.94 -15.56 10.66
C ILE A 10 10.41 -15.78 10.17
N ALA A 11 10.49 -15.60 10.39
CA ALA A 11 11.32 -15.73 9.85
C ALA A 11 11.79 -15.99 9.25
N ALA A 12 11.82 -15.97 9.51
CA ALA A 12 12.62 -16.13 8.87
C ALA A 12 12.96 -16.39 8.12
N VAL A 13 13.19 -16.14 8.06
CA VAL A 13 13.80 -16.21 7.20
C VAL A 13 14.40 -16.27 6.69
N VAL A 14 14.75 -15.95 6.80
CA VAL A 14 15.45 -15.99 6.19
C VAL A 14 16.45 -15.93 5.90
N ALA A 15 16.71 -15.70 6.41
CA ALA A 15 17.95 -15.30 6.23
C ALA A 15 18.72 -15.88 5.39
N PHE A 16 19.27 -16.06 5.14
CA PHE A 16 19.80 -16.53 4.22
C PHE A 16 20.49 -15.70 3.36
N GLY A 17 21.03 -14.75 3.60
CA GLY A 17 21.80 -14.00 2.75
C GLY A 17 20.99 -13.33 1.66
N PHE A 18 19.72 -13.37 1.83
CA PHE A 18 18.90 -12.73 0.88
C PHE A 18 18.45 -11.42 1.43
N GLY A 19 19.38 -10.57 1.75
CA GLY A 19 19.10 -9.24 2.26
C GLY A 19 18.16 -8.45 1.38
N GLY A 20 18.27 -8.66 0.05
CA GLY A 20 17.40 -7.95 -0.88
C GLY A 20 15.92 -8.26 -0.68
N ALA A 21 15.61 -9.53 -0.43
CA ALA A 21 14.23 -9.95 -0.20
C ALA A 21 13.69 -9.37 1.09
N ALA A 22 14.49 -9.39 2.17
CA ALA A 22 14.08 -8.82 3.45
C ALA A 22 13.87 -7.30 3.34
N HIS A 23 14.77 -6.60 2.66
CA HIS A 23 14.64 -5.16 2.45
C HIS A 23 13.43 -4.83 1.60
N ALA A 24 13.13 -5.65 0.60
CA ALA A 24 11.95 -5.45 -0.22
C ALA A 24 10.67 -5.59 0.60
N ALA A 25 10.60 -6.58 1.50
CA ALA A 25 9.46 -6.77 2.38
C ALA A 25 9.31 -5.60 3.34
N ASP A 26 10.42 -5.11 3.93
CA ASP A 26 10.40 -3.96 4.81
C ASP A 26 9.95 -2.71 4.09
N TRP A 27 10.44 -2.51 2.88
CA TRP A 27 10.06 -1.37 2.06
C TRP A 27 8.58 -1.40 1.74
N THR A 28 8.07 -2.57 1.35
CA THR A 28 6.65 -2.75 1.04
C THR A 28 5.78 -2.40 2.25
N SER A 29 6.17 -2.88 3.43
CA SER A 29 5.45 -2.58 4.66
C SER A 29 5.47 -1.09 4.97
N THR A 30 6.60 -0.44 4.76
CA THR A 30 6.74 0.98 5.01
C THR A 30 5.82 1.78 4.08
N VAL A 31 5.83 1.45 2.79
CA VAL A 31 4.99 2.15 1.82
C VAL A 31 3.52 1.92 2.13
N THR A 32 3.14 0.70 2.47
CA THR A 32 1.76 0.38 2.84
C THR A 32 1.31 1.21 4.03
N ARG A 33 2.18 1.36 5.04
CA ARG A 33 1.86 2.19 6.21
C ARG A 33 1.71 3.66 5.86
N LEU A 34 2.57 4.16 4.98
CA LEU A 34 2.47 5.56 4.54
C LEU A 34 1.14 5.83 3.85
N ILE A 35 0.71 4.90 3.03
CA ILE A 35 -0.57 5.02 2.33
C ILE A 35 -1.72 4.93 3.33
N ALA A 36 -1.64 3.98 4.27
CA ALA A 36 -2.67 3.84 5.31
C ALA A 36 -2.78 5.10 6.16
N ALA A 37 -1.66 5.77 6.44
CA ALA A 37 -1.65 7.00 7.23
C ALA A 37 -2.36 8.15 6.52
N GLN A 38 -2.45 8.10 5.19
CA GLN A 38 -3.15 9.12 4.41
C GLN A 38 -4.56 8.70 4.04
N HIS A 39 -5.02 7.58 4.60
CA HIS A 39 -6.35 7.05 4.33
C HIS A 39 -7.41 8.07 4.74
N SER A 40 -8.33 8.33 3.85
CA SER A 40 -9.40 9.29 4.08
C SER A 40 -10.70 8.69 3.58
N TYR A 41 -11.75 8.83 4.37
CA TYR A 41 -13.08 8.36 3.98
C TYR A 41 -13.89 9.57 3.53
N PRO A 42 -14.14 9.75 2.24
CA PRO A 42 -14.90 10.91 1.78
C PRO A 42 -16.28 10.96 2.44
N ARG A 43 -16.66 12.13 2.89
CA ARG A 43 -17.92 12.30 3.60
C ARG A 43 -19.13 11.89 2.76
N SER A 44 -19.10 12.21 1.47
CA SER A 44 -20.18 11.81 0.59
C SER A 44 -20.33 10.29 0.51
N ALA A 45 -19.21 9.57 0.51
CA ALA A 45 -19.25 8.11 0.52
C ALA A 45 -19.79 7.58 1.85
N GLN A 46 -19.42 8.22 2.97
CA GLN A 46 -19.95 7.83 4.27
C GLN A 46 -21.47 7.99 4.34
N ILE A 47 -21.97 9.12 3.85
CA ILE A 47 -23.39 9.42 3.86
C ILE A 47 -24.15 8.41 3.00
N ARG A 48 -23.59 8.03 1.86
CA ARG A 48 -24.22 7.06 0.96
C ARG A 48 -24.09 5.62 1.45
N GLY A 49 -23.21 5.38 2.43
CA GLY A 49 -22.93 4.04 2.90
C GLY A 49 -22.02 3.25 1.97
N ASP A 50 -21.24 3.95 1.14
CA ASP A 50 -20.34 3.28 0.20
C ASP A 50 -19.19 2.62 0.95
N GLN A 51 -18.90 1.37 0.64
CA GLN A 51 -17.82 0.58 1.23
C GLN A 51 -17.17 -0.27 0.16
N GLY A 52 -15.98 -0.76 0.43
CA GLY A 52 -15.31 -1.70 -0.46
C GLY A 52 -13.80 -1.62 -0.34
N THR A 53 -13.13 -2.49 -1.05
CA THR A 53 -11.67 -2.53 -1.10
C THR A 53 -11.23 -2.29 -2.53
N ALA A 54 -10.38 -1.29 -2.72
CA ALA A 54 -9.74 -1.04 -4.01
C ALA A 54 -8.33 -1.61 -3.97
N LYS A 55 -7.81 -1.94 -5.15
CA LYS A 55 -6.39 -2.28 -5.30
C LYS A 55 -5.78 -1.30 -6.28
N VAL A 56 -4.71 -0.64 -5.86
CA VAL A 56 -4.00 0.32 -6.71
C VAL A 56 -2.59 -0.18 -6.95
N ARG A 57 -2.16 -0.07 -8.18
CA ARG A 57 -0.76 -0.33 -8.55
C ARG A 57 -0.06 1.00 -8.60
N ILE A 58 1.01 1.13 -7.83
CA ILE A 58 1.85 2.31 -7.91
C ILE A 58 3.17 1.94 -8.55
N SER A 59 3.69 2.85 -9.36
CA SER A 59 5.02 2.73 -9.97
C SER A 59 5.93 3.71 -9.26
N VAL A 60 7.09 3.23 -8.81
CA VAL A 60 8.04 4.02 -8.02
C VAL A 60 9.39 3.95 -8.70
N ASP A 61 10.02 5.12 -8.89
CA ASP A 61 11.36 5.16 -9.49
C ASP A 61 12.44 4.89 -8.44
N ALA A 62 13.68 4.84 -8.90
CA ALA A 62 14.82 4.50 -8.04
C ALA A 62 14.99 5.47 -6.88
N GLY A 63 14.54 6.70 -7.04
CA GLY A 63 14.64 7.73 -6.00
C GLY A 63 13.46 7.75 -5.03
N GLY A 64 12.46 6.90 -5.26
CA GLY A 64 11.27 6.86 -4.40
C GLY A 64 10.12 7.72 -4.89
N LYS A 65 10.24 8.32 -6.06
CA LYS A 65 9.15 9.13 -6.59
C LYS A 65 8.08 8.23 -7.19
N ILE A 66 6.82 8.50 -6.83
CA ILE A 66 5.69 7.79 -7.42
C ILE A 66 5.43 8.38 -8.79
N THR A 67 5.68 7.60 -9.84
CA THR A 67 5.58 8.06 -11.22
C THR A 67 4.26 7.67 -11.88
N GLY A 68 3.51 6.74 -11.28
CA GLY A 68 2.24 6.32 -11.83
C GLY A 68 1.37 5.67 -10.78
N VAL A 69 0.05 5.84 -10.95
CA VAL A 69 -0.94 5.22 -10.08
C VAL A 69 -2.05 4.68 -10.96
N GLU A 70 -2.37 3.40 -10.79
CA GLU A 70 -3.39 2.73 -11.61
C GLU A 70 -4.35 1.98 -10.71
N LEU A 71 -5.65 2.15 -10.95
CA LEU A 71 -6.67 1.39 -10.24
C LEU A 71 -6.78 0.00 -10.88
N VAL A 72 -6.36 -1.02 -10.12
CA VAL A 72 -6.37 -2.40 -10.61
C VAL A 72 -7.70 -3.07 -10.33
N LYS A 73 -8.27 -2.79 -9.15
CA LYS A 73 -9.57 -3.33 -8.76
C LYS A 73 -10.41 -2.25 -8.12
N PRO A 74 -11.57 -1.94 -8.70
CA PRO A 74 -12.44 -0.90 -8.13
C PRO A 74 -13.25 -1.41 -6.93
N THR A 75 -13.70 -0.46 -6.10
CA THR A 75 -14.58 -0.77 -4.98
C THR A 75 -16.03 -0.97 -5.41
N GLY A 76 -16.38 -0.43 -6.55
CA GLY A 76 -17.78 -0.30 -6.97
C GLY A 76 -18.36 1.08 -6.69
N SER A 77 -17.63 1.91 -5.95
CA SER A 77 -18.03 3.28 -5.67
C SER A 77 -17.09 4.23 -6.39
N GLN A 78 -17.62 5.07 -7.25
CA GLN A 78 -16.83 6.03 -7.99
C GLN A 78 -16.08 6.98 -7.07
N ILE A 79 -16.72 7.35 -5.96
CA ILE A 79 -16.13 8.25 -4.99
C ILE A 79 -14.92 7.61 -4.33
N LEU A 80 -15.06 6.35 -3.89
CA LEU A 80 -13.96 5.63 -3.25
C LEU A 80 -12.86 5.30 -4.24
N ASP A 81 -13.22 4.95 -5.46
CA ASP A 81 -12.23 4.64 -6.49
C ASP A 81 -11.35 5.85 -6.80
N ARG A 82 -11.96 7.02 -6.84
CA ARG A 82 -11.23 8.26 -7.05
C ARG A 82 -10.28 8.56 -5.91
N GLU A 83 -10.74 8.32 -4.70
CA GLU A 83 -9.92 8.54 -3.51
C GLU A 83 -8.75 7.54 -3.47
N ALA A 84 -8.99 6.30 -3.88
CA ALA A 84 -7.94 5.28 -3.92
C ALA A 84 -6.76 5.70 -4.79
N VAL A 85 -7.04 6.30 -5.93
CA VAL A 85 -5.99 6.79 -6.83
C VAL A 85 -5.34 8.06 -6.27
N ARG A 86 -6.13 8.90 -5.62
CA ARG A 86 -5.66 10.17 -5.11
C ARG A 86 -4.67 10.03 -3.96
N ILE A 87 -4.86 9.04 -3.10
CA ILE A 87 -4.01 8.86 -1.91
C ILE A 87 -2.53 8.74 -2.28
N PRO A 88 -2.13 7.80 -3.16
CA PRO A 88 -0.72 7.73 -3.54
C PRO A 88 -0.23 8.98 -4.25
N GLN A 89 -1.07 9.62 -5.04
CA GLN A 89 -0.69 10.86 -5.73
C GLN A 89 -0.38 11.97 -4.74
N LYS A 90 -1.14 12.05 -3.65
CA LYS A 90 -0.91 13.05 -2.61
C LYS A 90 0.41 12.83 -1.91
N ILE A 91 0.77 11.58 -1.69
CA ILE A 91 2.03 11.25 -1.02
C ILE A 91 3.20 11.65 -1.92
N GLY A 92 3.15 11.28 -3.18
CA GLY A 92 4.14 11.69 -4.19
C GLY A 92 5.49 11.03 -4.08
N THR A 93 6.01 10.85 -2.88
CA THR A 93 7.36 10.32 -2.67
C THR A 93 7.35 9.36 -1.48
N VAL A 94 8.02 8.23 -1.65
CA VAL A 94 8.22 7.22 -0.61
C VAL A 94 9.72 6.95 -0.48
N PRO A 95 10.17 6.22 0.54
CA PRO A 95 11.58 5.86 0.60
C PRO A 95 12.00 5.12 -0.67
N PRO A 96 13.25 5.32 -1.12
CA PRO A 96 13.71 4.65 -2.32
C PRO A 96 13.57 3.13 -2.22
N PRO A 97 13.06 2.48 -3.27
CA PRO A 97 12.92 1.03 -3.24
C PRO A 97 14.28 0.35 -3.34
N PRO A 98 14.50 -0.72 -2.58
CA PRO A 98 15.73 -1.49 -2.73
C PRO A 98 15.71 -2.18 -4.11
N GLY A 99 16.82 -2.14 -4.79
CA GLY A 99 16.93 -2.77 -6.09
C GLY A 99 16.47 -1.93 -7.27
N GLY A 100 16.07 -0.68 -7.05
CA GLY A 100 15.73 0.25 -8.13
C GLY A 100 14.24 0.33 -8.42
N PRO A 101 13.85 0.85 -9.58
CA PRO A 101 12.43 1.09 -9.88
C PRO A 101 11.59 -0.16 -9.75
N THR A 102 10.37 -0.01 -9.23
CA THR A 102 9.50 -1.15 -9.00
C THR A 102 8.04 -0.74 -9.08
N GLN A 103 7.17 -1.75 -9.05
CA GLN A 103 5.73 -1.56 -8.97
C GLN A 103 5.20 -2.32 -7.75
N LEU A 104 4.11 -1.83 -7.19
CA LEU A 104 3.55 -2.38 -5.98
C LEU A 104 2.04 -2.25 -6.04
N VAL A 105 1.33 -3.34 -5.72
CA VAL A 105 -0.13 -3.32 -5.64
C VAL A 105 -0.52 -3.24 -4.18
N ILE A 106 -1.31 -2.23 -3.82
CA ILE A 106 -1.69 -1.98 -2.44
C ILE A 106 -3.21 -1.99 -2.33
N PRO A 107 -3.76 -2.80 -1.42
CA PRO A 107 -5.19 -2.75 -1.14
C PRO A 107 -5.52 -1.57 -0.22
N ILE A 108 -6.60 -0.89 -0.52
CA ILE A 108 -7.11 0.21 0.30
C ILE A 108 -8.57 -0.08 0.58
N ALA A 109 -8.90 -0.22 1.86
CA ALA A 109 -10.24 -0.62 2.27
C ALA A 109 -10.99 0.51 2.94
N TRP A 110 -12.27 0.61 2.64
CA TRP A 110 -13.18 1.51 3.34
C TRP A 110 -14.31 0.68 3.92
N LYS A 111 -14.48 0.78 5.22
CA LYS A 111 -15.48 -0.01 5.93
C LYS A 111 -16.18 0.85 6.96
N LEU A 112 -17.49 0.82 6.95
CA LEU A 112 -18.30 1.51 7.95
C LEU A 112 -18.50 0.60 9.15
N THR A 113 -18.50 1.20 10.34
CA THR A 113 -18.71 0.45 11.59
C THR A 113 -20.07 0.72 12.17
#